data_ac2d2faa65e2ffe2cd18a4f80cf28386
#
_entry.id   ac2d2faa65e2ffe2cd18a4f80cf28386
#
_cell.length_a   1.000
_cell.length_b   1.000
_cell.length_c   1.000
_cell.angle_alpha   90.00
_cell.angle_beta   90.00
_cell.angle_gamma   90.00
#
_symmetry.space_group_name_H-M   'P 1'
#
loop_
_entity.id
_entity.type
_entity.pdbx_description
1 polymer ?
#
loop_
_entity_poly.entity_id
_entity_poly.type
_entity_poly.pdbx_seq_one_letter_code
_entity_poly.pdbx_strand_id
1 'polypeptide(L)'
;MKRIKNLYDELNWETATGYSKGTKRKVLRDDDNKGQTILLKLPEGFNMAPHSHITAEQHFVLEGEYQSGGESYPAGSYQIFSSGEEHGPFESKKGALILVVWDPLQVVQ
;
A
#
# COMPACT_ATOMS: atom_id res chain seq x y z
N MET A 1 -15.49 -4.10 -17.92
CA MET A 1 -15.29 -3.09 -16.85
C MET A 1 -15.45 -3.72 -15.49
N LYS A 2 -14.53 -3.41 -14.57
CA LYS A 2 -14.62 -3.86 -13.18
C LYS A 2 -15.25 -2.78 -12.32
N ARG A 3 -16.18 -3.14 -11.44
CA ARG A 3 -16.84 -2.21 -10.51
C ARG A 3 -16.83 -2.80 -9.11
N ILE A 4 -16.48 -1.98 -8.12
CA ILE A 4 -16.53 -2.35 -6.72
C ILE A 4 -17.32 -1.27 -6.01
N LYS A 5 -18.50 -1.65 -5.50
CA LYS A 5 -19.39 -0.68 -4.86
C LYS A 5 -19.04 -0.43 -3.39
N ASN A 6 -18.31 -1.33 -2.77
CA ASN A 6 -17.87 -1.18 -1.39
C ASN A 6 -16.46 -1.75 -1.24
N LEU A 7 -15.48 -0.87 -1.11
CA LEU A 7 -14.09 -1.27 -0.92
C LEU A 7 -13.87 -1.96 0.43
N TYR A 8 -14.76 -1.75 1.38
CA TYR A 8 -14.58 -2.19 2.76
C TYR A 8 -15.25 -3.52 3.08
N ASP A 9 -15.85 -4.19 2.09
CA ASP A 9 -16.48 -5.48 2.34
C ASP A 9 -15.40 -6.55 2.63
N GLU A 10 -15.86 -7.70 3.12
CA GLU A 10 -14.97 -8.80 3.53
C GLU A 10 -14.58 -9.73 2.38
N LEU A 11 -14.97 -9.39 1.14
CA LEU A 11 -14.73 -10.26 -0.01
C LEU A 11 -13.35 -10.06 -0.61
N ASN A 12 -12.77 -11.16 -1.10
CA ASN A 12 -11.54 -11.16 -1.90
C ASN A 12 -10.28 -10.68 -1.18
N TRP A 13 -10.27 -10.75 0.15
CA TRP A 13 -9.06 -10.52 0.91
C TRP A 13 -8.19 -11.78 0.89
N GLU A 14 -6.89 -11.59 0.69
CA GLU A 14 -5.92 -12.67 0.70
C GLU A 14 -4.70 -12.28 1.54
N THR A 15 -3.93 -13.27 1.94
CA THR A 15 -2.68 -13.03 2.66
C THR A 15 -1.71 -12.26 1.75
N ALA A 16 -1.13 -11.19 2.28
CA ALA A 16 -0.11 -10.42 1.56
C ALA A 16 1.25 -11.01 1.89
N THR A 17 1.81 -11.79 0.96
CA THR A 17 3.13 -12.38 1.13
C THR A 17 4.22 -11.32 1.03
N GLY A 18 5.31 -11.51 1.77
CA GLY A 18 6.42 -10.54 1.81
C GLY A 18 6.22 -9.41 2.81
N TYR A 19 5.12 -9.42 3.55
CA TYR A 19 4.81 -8.44 4.59
C TYR A 19 4.78 -9.11 5.97
N SER A 20 4.68 -8.31 7.02
CA SER A 20 4.49 -8.82 8.39
C SER A 20 3.31 -9.78 8.43
N LYS A 21 3.40 -10.80 9.29
CA LYS A 21 2.33 -11.76 9.50
C LYS A 21 1.03 -11.04 9.85
N GLY A 22 -0.06 -11.45 9.21
CA GLY A 22 -1.38 -10.86 9.41
C GLY A 22 -1.73 -9.75 8.42
N THR A 23 -0.80 -9.33 7.59
CA THR A 23 -1.10 -8.36 6.54
C THR A 23 -1.96 -9.01 5.46
N LYS A 24 -3.01 -8.31 5.05
CA LYS A 24 -3.95 -8.76 4.03
C LYS A 24 -3.96 -7.78 2.87
N ARG A 25 -4.28 -8.27 1.69
CA ARG A 25 -4.46 -7.41 0.52
C ARG A 25 -5.73 -7.77 -0.23
N LYS A 26 -6.29 -6.79 -0.90
CA LYS A 26 -7.39 -6.97 -1.85
C LYS A 26 -6.94 -6.33 -3.15
N VAL A 27 -6.80 -7.13 -4.20
CA VAL A 27 -6.37 -6.63 -5.51
C VAL A 27 -7.56 -6.00 -6.22
N LEU A 28 -7.45 -4.71 -6.51
CA LEU A 28 -8.47 -3.98 -7.25
C LEU A 28 -8.15 -3.98 -8.75
N ARG A 29 -6.88 -3.84 -9.08
CA ARG A 29 -6.40 -3.81 -10.46
C ARG A 29 -5.01 -4.41 -10.52
N ASP A 30 -4.78 -5.26 -11.49
CA ASP A 30 -3.46 -5.81 -11.76
C ASP A 30 -3.29 -5.89 -13.27
N ASP A 31 -2.54 -4.97 -13.83
CA ASP A 31 -2.30 -4.88 -15.27
C ASP A 31 -0.92 -5.44 -15.61
N ASP A 32 -0.47 -6.45 -14.90
CA ASP A 32 0.84 -7.06 -15.02
C ASP A 32 1.93 -5.99 -14.87
N ASN A 33 2.73 -5.74 -15.89
CA ASN A 33 3.81 -4.77 -15.82
C ASN A 33 3.36 -3.33 -16.08
N LYS A 34 2.05 -3.08 -16.15
CA LYS A 34 1.49 -1.77 -16.49
C LYS A 34 0.93 -1.03 -15.28
N GLY A 35 1.01 -1.63 -14.11
CA GLY A 35 0.54 -1.00 -12.88
C GLY A 35 -0.35 -1.90 -12.06
N GLN A 36 -0.56 -1.53 -10.82
CA GLN A 36 -1.34 -2.30 -9.87
C GLN A 36 -1.99 -1.36 -8.86
N THR A 37 -3.20 -1.70 -8.44
CA THR A 37 -3.90 -0.99 -7.36
C THR A 37 -4.42 -2.02 -6.38
N ILE A 38 -4.06 -1.87 -5.11
CA ILE A 38 -4.50 -2.78 -4.06
C ILE A 38 -4.98 -2.00 -2.83
N LEU A 39 -5.84 -2.64 -2.04
CA LEU A 39 -6.02 -2.27 -0.65
C LEU A 39 -5.06 -3.13 0.16
N LEU A 40 -4.37 -2.51 1.08
CA LEU A 40 -3.44 -3.20 1.99
C LEU A 40 -3.93 -2.96 3.41
N LYS A 41 -4.23 -4.05 4.11
CA LYS A 41 -4.68 -4.00 5.50
C LYS A 41 -3.54 -4.38 6.40
N LEU A 42 -3.02 -3.39 7.12
CA LEU A 42 -1.92 -3.58 8.05
C LEU A 42 -2.46 -4.04 9.40
N PRO A 43 -1.92 -5.13 9.95
CA PRO A 43 -2.32 -5.57 11.28
C PRO A 43 -1.73 -4.66 12.35
N GLU A 44 -2.26 -4.78 13.56
CA GLU A 44 -1.64 -4.19 14.73
C GLU A 44 -0.21 -4.74 14.88
N GLY A 45 0.76 -3.84 15.09
CA GLY A 45 2.17 -4.24 15.19
C GLY A 45 2.87 -4.44 13.85
N PHE A 46 2.26 -3.99 12.75
CA PHE A 46 2.90 -4.06 11.42
C PHE A 46 4.27 -3.39 11.43
N ASN A 47 5.22 -4.01 10.75
CA ASN A 47 6.58 -3.48 10.61
C ASN A 47 7.14 -3.88 9.25
N MET A 48 7.76 -2.93 8.56
CA MET A 48 8.39 -3.16 7.27
C MET A 48 9.68 -2.34 7.16
N ALA A 49 10.76 -3.01 6.80
CA ALA A 49 12.06 -2.36 6.58
C ALA A 49 12.03 -1.42 5.37
N PRO A 50 12.96 -0.45 5.29
CA PRO A 50 13.06 0.40 4.11
C PRO A 50 13.28 -0.42 2.85
N HIS A 51 12.67 0.01 1.76
CA HIS A 51 12.80 -0.66 0.46
C HIS A 51 12.56 0.34 -0.67
N SER A 52 12.84 -0.08 -1.90
CA SER A 52 12.57 0.71 -3.09
C SER A 52 12.00 -0.17 -4.20
N HIS A 53 11.29 0.47 -5.12
CA HIS A 53 10.74 -0.19 -6.31
C HIS A 53 11.17 0.56 -7.56
N ILE A 54 11.13 -0.12 -8.71
CA ILE A 54 11.37 0.52 -9.99
C ILE A 54 10.17 1.35 -10.46
N THR A 55 8.99 1.10 -9.90
CA THR A 55 7.77 1.87 -10.18
C THR A 55 7.54 2.91 -9.10
N ALA A 56 6.90 4.01 -9.45
CA ALA A 56 6.43 4.97 -8.46
C ALA A 56 5.27 4.35 -7.67
N GLU A 57 5.12 4.76 -6.42
CA GLU A 57 4.12 4.21 -5.52
C GLU A 57 3.39 5.33 -4.79
N GLN A 58 2.06 5.25 -4.77
CA GLN A 58 1.22 6.19 -4.04
C GLN A 58 0.50 5.49 -2.91
N HIS A 59 0.44 6.13 -1.76
CA HIS A 59 -0.31 5.67 -0.59
C HIS A 59 -1.40 6.65 -0.24
N PHE A 60 -2.62 6.13 -0.07
CA PHE A 60 -3.77 6.87 0.46
C PHE A 60 -4.20 6.15 1.74
N VAL A 61 -4.02 6.78 2.89
CA VAL A 61 -4.44 6.17 4.16
C VAL A 61 -5.93 6.37 4.33
N LEU A 62 -6.68 5.28 4.34
CA LEU A 62 -8.16 5.29 4.40
C LEU A 62 -8.66 5.15 5.83
N GLU A 63 -8.00 4.31 6.64
CA GLU A 63 -8.37 4.08 8.04
C GLU A 63 -7.12 3.86 8.86
N GLY A 64 -7.19 4.18 10.15
CA GLY A 64 -6.07 4.00 11.06
C GLY A 64 -4.94 4.96 10.79
N GLU A 65 -3.72 4.52 11.06
CA GLU A 65 -2.52 5.31 10.80
C GLU A 65 -1.29 4.43 10.70
N TYR A 66 -0.26 4.91 10.01
CA TYR A 66 1.04 4.28 10.04
C TYR A 66 2.11 5.34 10.27
N GLN A 67 3.26 4.90 10.77
CA GLN A 67 4.38 5.76 11.10
C GLN A 67 5.53 5.48 10.14
N SER A 68 6.23 6.52 9.75
CA SER A 68 7.43 6.43 8.91
C SER A 68 8.28 7.66 9.10
N GLY A 69 9.59 7.47 9.22
CA GLY A 69 10.54 8.60 9.33
C GLY A 69 10.29 9.49 10.54
N GLY A 70 9.75 8.95 11.63
CA GLY A 70 9.45 9.72 12.84
C GLY A 70 8.14 10.51 12.78
N GLU A 71 7.36 10.34 11.72
CA GLU A 71 6.07 11.00 11.55
C GLU A 71 4.95 10.00 11.51
N SER A 72 3.74 10.42 11.89
CA SER A 72 2.53 9.62 11.83
C SER A 72 1.64 10.11 10.70
N TYR A 73 1.08 9.15 9.94
CA TYR A 73 0.21 9.42 8.81
C TYR A 73 -1.16 8.81 9.08
N PRO A 74 -2.09 9.62 9.60
CA PRO A 74 -3.45 9.14 9.90
C PRO A 74 -4.31 9.05 8.66
N ALA A 75 -5.53 8.54 8.83
CA ALA A 75 -6.53 8.53 7.76
C ALA A 75 -6.65 9.90 7.11
N GLY A 76 -6.69 9.93 5.79
CA GLY A 76 -6.68 11.16 5.00
C GLY A 76 -5.29 11.60 4.53
N SER A 77 -4.22 10.89 4.96
CA SER A 77 -2.87 11.20 4.51
C SER A 77 -2.63 10.67 3.10
N TYR A 78 -1.76 11.35 2.38
CA TYR A 78 -1.30 10.94 1.05
C TYR A 78 0.22 11.05 0.98
N GLN A 79 0.87 10.02 0.44
CA GLN A 79 2.29 10.05 0.13
C GLN A 79 2.55 9.49 -1.26
N ILE A 80 3.54 10.04 -1.95
CA ILE A 80 4.02 9.52 -3.23
C ILE A 80 5.53 9.30 -3.13
N PHE A 81 5.97 8.14 -3.61
CA PHE A 81 7.37 7.76 -3.67
C PHE A 81 7.76 7.60 -5.12
N SER A 82 8.80 8.31 -5.53
CA SER A 82 9.28 8.26 -6.91
C SER A 82 9.90 6.91 -7.23
N SER A 83 9.96 6.59 -8.51
CA SER A 83 10.64 5.39 -8.99
C SER A 83 12.08 5.36 -8.48
N GLY A 84 12.47 4.24 -7.86
CA GLY A 84 13.81 4.04 -7.30
C GLY A 84 14.07 4.73 -5.97
N GLU A 85 13.13 5.54 -5.48
CA GLU A 85 13.28 6.20 -4.18
C GLU A 85 13.10 5.19 -3.06
N GLU A 86 14.03 5.20 -2.09
CA GLU A 86 13.86 4.38 -0.89
C GLU A 86 12.75 4.96 -0.02
N HIS A 87 11.86 4.11 0.45
CA HIS A 87 10.79 4.50 1.36
C HIS A 87 10.69 3.51 2.52
N GLY A 88 10.17 4.02 3.63
CA GLY A 88 10.13 3.31 4.90
C GLY A 88 11.27 3.74 5.82
N PRO A 89 11.45 3.07 6.97
CA PRO A 89 10.64 1.96 7.44
C PRO A 89 9.20 2.38 7.71
N PHE A 90 8.30 1.40 7.68
CA PHE A 90 6.90 1.63 8.01
C PHE A 90 6.50 0.80 9.21
N GLU A 91 5.75 1.40 10.11
CA GLU A 91 5.18 0.73 11.28
C GLU A 91 3.73 1.14 11.42
N SER A 92 2.90 0.26 11.98
CA SER A 92 1.55 0.63 12.38
C SER A 92 1.25 -0.02 13.71
N LYS A 93 1.12 0.79 14.76
CA LYS A 93 0.89 0.28 16.11
C LYS A 93 -0.49 -0.33 16.25
N LYS A 94 -1.49 0.30 15.65
CA LYS A 94 -2.90 -0.12 15.81
C LYS A 94 -3.50 -0.70 14.54
N GLY A 95 -2.76 -0.73 13.45
CA GLY A 95 -3.26 -1.16 12.15
C GLY A 95 -3.72 0.00 11.29
N ALA A 96 -3.83 -0.26 10.00
CA ALA A 96 -4.25 0.75 9.03
C ALA A 96 -4.82 0.08 7.79
N LEU A 97 -5.63 0.82 7.04
CA LEU A 97 -6.09 0.43 5.72
C LEU A 97 -5.58 1.46 4.73
N ILE A 98 -4.83 0.99 3.73
CA ILE A 98 -4.13 1.85 2.78
C ILE A 98 -4.51 1.44 1.37
N LEU A 99 -4.82 2.43 0.52
CA LEU A 99 -4.92 2.23 -0.91
C LEU A 99 -3.54 2.48 -1.50
N VAL A 100 -3.00 1.47 -2.17
CA VAL A 100 -1.66 1.55 -2.77
C VAL A 100 -1.79 1.46 -4.28
N VAL A 101 -1.18 2.42 -4.97
CA VAL A 101 -1.16 2.47 -6.43
C VAL A 101 0.29 2.43 -6.89
N TRP A 102 0.64 1.42 -7.70
CA TRP A 102 1.91 1.39 -8.41
C TRP A 102 1.68 1.86 -9.83
N ASP A 103 2.41 2.91 -10.21
CA ASP A 103 2.34 3.43 -11.57
C ASP A 103 3.08 2.52 -12.53
N PRO A 104 2.73 2.52 -13.82
CA PRO A 104 3.47 1.76 -14.81
C PRO A 104 4.94 2.16 -14.86
N LEU A 105 5.79 1.19 -15.17
CA LEU A 105 7.20 1.48 -15.41
C LEU A 105 7.31 2.49 -16.53
N GLN A 106 7.98 3.61 -16.25
CA GLN A 106 8.22 4.64 -17.28
C GLN A 106 9.52 4.34 -17.99
N VAL A 107 9.42 4.20 -19.31
CA VAL A 107 10.60 4.05 -20.15
C VAL A 107 11.05 5.46 -20.54
N VAL A 108 12.22 5.85 -20.06
CA VAL A 108 12.83 7.13 -20.45
C VAL A 108 13.50 6.92 -21.79
N GLN A 109 13.06 7.67 -22.75
CA GLN A 109 13.63 7.63 -24.09
C GLN A 109 14.65 8.75 -24.29
#